data_48db63884c4ebd303557a5a0c762a7fd
#
_entry.id   48db63884c4ebd303557a5a0c762a7fd
#
_cell.length_a   1.000
_cell.length_b   1.000
_cell.length_c   1.000
_cell.angle_alpha   90.00
_cell.angle_beta   90.00
_cell.angle_gamma   90.00
#
_symmetry.space_group_name_H-M   'P 1'
#
loop_
_entity.id
_entity.type
_entity.pdbx_description
1 polymer ?
#
loop_
_entity_poly.entity_id
_entity_poly.type
_entity_poly.pdbx_seq_one_letter_code
_entity_poly.pdbx_strand_id
1 'polypeptide(L)'
;MKYITLRDAGNILAGMNAAVNGKSFDDFQKASGALQQGGIPAVINNRTTGKTYGPPPMYGELSYQYHKSKYGYNLGLDRLRINNNINNMIPNNMPSIGDIFNGIR
;
A
#
# COMPACT_ATOMS: atom_id res chain seq x y z
N MET A 1 -6.09 -16.52 -18.42
CA MET A 1 -6.11 -16.00 -17.06
C MET A 1 -4.80 -16.33 -16.36
N LYS A 2 -4.15 -15.36 -15.82
CA LYS A 2 -2.91 -15.60 -15.07
C LYS A 2 -3.25 -16.03 -13.65
N TYR A 3 -2.60 -17.10 -13.19
CA TYR A 3 -2.71 -17.50 -11.79
C TYR A 3 -1.97 -16.49 -10.92
N ILE A 4 -2.64 -16.02 -9.89
CA ILE A 4 -2.02 -15.18 -8.87
C ILE A 4 -1.68 -16.09 -7.69
N THR A 5 -0.40 -16.14 -7.32
CA THR A 5 0.03 -16.92 -6.16
C THR A 5 -0.39 -16.19 -4.87
N LEU A 6 -0.39 -16.92 -3.74
CA LEU A 6 -0.64 -16.29 -2.44
C LEU A 6 0.37 -15.19 -2.14
N ARG A 7 1.62 -15.39 -2.56
CA ARG A 7 2.68 -14.38 -2.39
C ARG A 7 2.35 -13.12 -3.19
N ASP A 8 1.89 -13.27 -4.44
CA ASP A 8 1.52 -12.14 -5.27
C ASP A 8 0.34 -11.38 -4.68
N ALA A 9 -0.69 -12.12 -4.25
CA ALA A 9 -1.85 -11.50 -3.60
C ALA A 9 -1.42 -10.73 -2.34
N GLY A 10 -0.51 -11.28 -1.54
CA GLY A 10 0.01 -10.62 -0.36
C GLY A 10 0.74 -9.33 -0.69
N ASN A 11 1.58 -9.33 -1.72
CA ASN A 11 2.31 -8.14 -2.16
C ASN A 11 1.37 -7.06 -2.69
N ILE A 12 0.36 -7.46 -3.47
CA ILE A 12 -0.65 -6.52 -3.98
C ILE A 12 -1.42 -5.89 -2.83
N LEU A 13 -1.89 -6.68 -1.87
CA LEU A 13 -2.63 -6.18 -0.72
C LEU A 13 -1.78 -5.26 0.16
N ALA A 14 -0.51 -5.62 0.37
CA ALA A 14 0.40 -4.78 1.14
C ALA A 14 0.59 -3.41 0.48
N GLY A 15 0.75 -3.38 -0.84
CA GLY A 15 0.85 -2.13 -1.59
C GLY A 15 -0.41 -1.29 -1.49
N MET A 16 -1.58 -1.92 -1.64
CA MET A 16 -2.87 -1.24 -1.49
C MET A 16 -3.02 -0.62 -0.10
N ASN A 17 -2.70 -1.38 0.94
CA ASN A 17 -2.81 -0.91 2.31
C ASN A 17 -1.87 0.27 2.57
N ALA A 18 -0.66 0.23 2.05
CA ALA A 18 0.29 1.34 2.19
C ALA A 18 -0.26 2.62 1.55
N ALA A 19 -0.83 2.53 0.35
CA ALA A 19 -1.41 3.67 -0.35
C ALA A 19 -2.61 4.24 0.40
N VAL A 20 -3.52 3.37 0.83
CA VAL A 20 -4.74 3.78 1.54
C VAL A 20 -4.40 4.46 2.88
N ASN A 21 -3.31 4.04 3.53
CA ASN A 21 -2.84 4.62 4.78
C ASN A 21 -1.96 5.86 4.60
N GLY A 22 -1.81 6.35 3.37
CA GLY A 22 -1.08 7.58 3.10
C GLY A 22 0.43 7.45 3.11
N LYS A 23 0.97 6.25 3.07
CA LYS A 23 2.42 6.05 3.00
C LYS A 23 2.92 6.29 1.58
N SER A 24 4.12 6.90 1.44
CA SER A 24 4.73 7.02 0.12
C SER A 24 5.17 5.64 -0.37
N PHE A 25 5.18 5.47 -1.70
CA PHE A 25 5.66 4.22 -2.28
C PHE A 25 7.13 3.97 -1.94
N ASP A 26 7.93 5.03 -1.91
CA ASP A 26 9.35 4.92 -1.57
C ASP A 26 9.55 4.35 -0.16
N ASP A 27 8.85 4.89 0.83
CA ASP A 27 8.94 4.40 2.22
C ASP A 27 8.42 2.97 2.34
N PHE A 28 7.32 2.66 1.68
CA PHE A 28 6.79 1.30 1.64
C PHE A 28 7.81 0.35 1.03
N GLN A 29 8.46 0.75 -0.06
CA GLN A 29 9.41 -0.10 -0.77
C GLN A 29 10.68 -0.34 0.06
N LYS A 30 11.14 0.66 0.81
CA LYS A 30 12.26 0.49 1.73
C LYS A 30 11.98 -0.60 2.77
N ALA A 31 10.78 -0.60 3.32
CA ALA A 31 10.38 -1.62 4.30
C ALA A 31 10.23 -2.99 3.64
N SER A 32 9.66 -3.06 2.44
CA SER A 32 9.50 -4.30 1.70
C SER A 32 10.84 -4.92 1.35
N GLY A 33 11.78 -4.11 0.88
CA GLY A 33 13.13 -4.55 0.59
C GLY A 33 13.86 -5.04 1.84
N ALA A 34 13.71 -4.34 2.95
CA ALA A 34 14.29 -4.77 4.22
C ALA A 34 13.73 -6.11 4.65
N LEU A 35 12.42 -6.31 4.54
CA LEU A 35 11.78 -7.57 4.88
C LEU A 35 12.33 -8.73 4.04
N GLN A 36 12.51 -8.49 2.73
CA GLN A 36 13.04 -9.49 1.81
C GLN A 36 14.48 -9.88 2.17
N GLN A 37 15.29 -8.92 2.56
CA GLN A 37 16.71 -9.14 2.80
C GLN A 37 17.05 -9.63 4.21
N GLY A 38 16.30 -9.22 5.22
CA GLY A 38 16.65 -9.56 6.60
C GLY A 38 15.47 -9.80 7.53
N GLY A 39 14.25 -9.90 7.02
CA GLY A 39 13.06 -10.20 7.83
C GLY A 39 12.63 -9.04 8.71
N ILE A 40 11.88 -9.37 9.75
CA ILE A 40 11.28 -8.36 10.65
C ILE A 40 12.34 -7.50 11.35
N PRO A 41 13.48 -8.04 11.83
CA PRO A 41 14.53 -7.20 12.43
C PRO A 41 15.06 -6.13 11.47
N ALA A 42 15.16 -6.44 10.17
CA ALA A 42 15.61 -5.49 9.16
C ALA A 42 14.57 -4.38 8.95
N VAL A 43 13.29 -4.72 8.98
CA VAL A 43 12.21 -3.72 8.88
C VAL A 43 12.28 -2.75 10.06
N ILE A 44 12.44 -3.27 11.27
CA ILE A 44 12.58 -2.44 12.46
C ILE A 44 13.80 -1.52 12.34
N ASN A 45 14.93 -2.06 11.89
CA ASN A 45 16.15 -1.27 11.71
C ASN A 45 15.95 -0.17 10.66
N ASN A 46 15.26 -0.46 9.57
CA ASN A 46 14.93 0.55 8.56
C ASN A 46 14.08 1.68 9.18
N ARG A 47 13.08 1.32 9.97
CA ARG A 47 12.16 2.31 10.55
C ARG A 47 12.82 3.17 11.64
N THR A 48 13.76 2.60 12.38
CA THR A 48 14.40 3.31 13.50
C THR A 48 15.64 4.08 13.08
N THR A 49 16.43 3.56 12.12
CA THR A 49 17.70 4.18 11.71
C THR A 49 17.68 4.74 10.30
N GLY A 50 16.67 4.40 9.50
CA GLY A 50 16.61 4.78 8.08
C GLY A 50 17.48 3.93 7.16
N LYS A 51 18.09 2.86 7.67
CA LYS A 51 18.95 2.00 6.86
C LYS A 51 18.17 1.31 5.76
N THR A 52 18.66 1.37 4.51
CA THR A 52 18.11 0.65 3.37
C THR A 52 18.94 -0.59 3.09
N TYR A 53 18.30 -1.60 2.48
CA TYR A 53 18.92 -2.92 2.28
C TYR A 53 19.22 -3.22 0.82
N GLY A 54 19.17 -2.22 -0.03
CA GLY A 54 19.52 -2.33 -1.44
C GLY A 54 19.33 -1.00 -2.14
N PRO A 55 19.75 -0.91 -3.41
CA PRO A 55 19.65 0.34 -4.16
C PRO A 55 18.21 0.63 -4.57
N PRO A 56 17.82 1.93 -4.68
CA PRO A 56 16.52 2.28 -5.20
C PRO A 56 16.39 1.81 -6.67
N PRO A 57 15.17 1.58 -7.15
CA PRO A 57 13.89 1.80 -6.46
C PRO A 57 13.38 0.60 -5.68
N MET A 58 14.05 -0.54 -5.76
CA MET A 58 13.58 -1.81 -5.18
C MET A 58 14.04 -2.03 -3.76
N TYR A 59 15.13 -1.39 -3.33
CA TYR A 59 15.68 -1.46 -1.97
C TYR A 59 15.90 -2.91 -1.48
N GLY A 60 16.25 -3.81 -2.39
CA GLY A 60 16.51 -5.21 -2.05
C GLY A 60 15.36 -6.16 -2.33
N GLU A 61 14.19 -5.67 -2.71
CA GLU A 61 13.09 -6.54 -3.12
C GLU A 61 13.35 -7.11 -4.51
N LEU A 62 12.90 -8.35 -4.76
CA LEU A 62 13.02 -8.95 -6.08
C LEU A 62 12.15 -8.20 -7.08
N SER A 63 12.64 -8.07 -8.32
CA SER A 63 11.96 -7.33 -9.37
C SER A 63 10.51 -7.77 -9.57
N TYR A 64 10.26 -9.08 -9.54
CA TYR A 64 8.92 -9.62 -9.69
C TYR A 64 7.97 -9.14 -8.58
N GLN A 65 8.44 -9.19 -7.34
CA GLN A 65 7.65 -8.74 -6.19
C GLN A 65 7.46 -7.23 -6.19
N TYR A 66 8.49 -6.50 -6.60
CA TYR A 66 8.41 -5.05 -6.72
C TYR A 66 7.25 -4.63 -7.65
N HIS A 67 7.12 -5.28 -8.80
CA HIS A 67 6.06 -4.95 -9.74
C HIS A 67 4.67 -5.25 -9.17
N LYS A 68 4.54 -6.32 -8.39
CA LYS A 68 3.26 -6.65 -7.73
C LYS A 68 2.93 -5.64 -6.62
N SER A 69 3.91 -5.25 -5.83
CA SER A 69 3.73 -4.22 -4.79
C SER A 69 3.32 -2.88 -5.41
N LYS A 70 3.97 -2.50 -6.51
CA LYS A 70 3.66 -1.25 -7.21
C LYS A 70 2.25 -1.28 -7.81
N TYR A 71 1.86 -2.42 -8.38
CA TYR A 71 0.51 -2.60 -8.91
C TYR A 71 -0.53 -2.40 -7.81
N GLY A 72 -0.34 -3.04 -6.67
CA GLY A 72 -1.24 -2.90 -5.52
C GLY A 72 -1.29 -1.47 -5.00
N TYR A 73 -0.14 -0.82 -4.89
CA TYR A 73 -0.06 0.56 -4.43
C TYR A 73 -0.88 1.49 -5.35
N ASN A 74 -0.73 1.33 -6.67
CA ASN A 74 -1.47 2.13 -7.63
C ASN A 74 -2.99 1.87 -7.55
N LEU A 75 -3.41 0.62 -7.32
CA LEU A 75 -4.81 0.31 -7.08
C LEU A 75 -5.33 1.03 -5.84
N GLY A 76 -4.54 1.09 -4.77
CA GLY A 76 -4.90 1.80 -3.55
C GLY A 76 -5.06 3.29 -3.79
N LEU A 77 -4.17 3.90 -4.55
CA LEU A 77 -4.28 5.32 -4.92
C LEU A 77 -5.55 5.58 -5.73
N ASP A 78 -5.88 4.71 -6.68
CA ASP A 78 -7.09 4.84 -7.47
C ASP A 78 -8.33 4.76 -6.60
N ARG A 79 -8.33 3.87 -5.62
CA ARG A 79 -9.44 3.74 -4.68
C ARG A 79 -9.63 5.01 -3.84
N LEU A 80 -8.54 5.61 -3.35
CA LEU A 80 -8.61 6.88 -2.63
C LEU A 80 -9.17 8.00 -3.50
N ARG A 81 -8.74 8.07 -4.74
CA ARG A 81 -9.21 9.08 -5.68
C ARG A 81 -10.70 8.94 -5.95
N ILE A 82 -11.18 7.72 -6.15
CA ILE A 82 -12.61 7.45 -6.36
C ILE A 82 -13.41 7.87 -5.12
N ASN A 83 -12.95 7.49 -3.93
CA ASN A 83 -13.63 7.86 -2.68
C ASN A 83 -13.69 9.38 -2.51
N ASN A 84 -12.61 10.09 -2.79
CA ASN A 84 -12.57 11.55 -2.70
C ASN A 84 -13.55 12.19 -3.69
N ASN A 85 -13.63 11.67 -4.91
CA ASN A 85 -14.57 12.16 -5.91
C ASN A 85 -16.02 11.96 -5.46
N ILE A 86 -16.33 10.80 -4.91
CA ILE A 86 -17.68 10.52 -4.37
C ILE A 86 -18.00 11.50 -3.25
N ASN A 87 -17.07 11.71 -2.31
CA ASN A 87 -17.28 12.64 -1.20
C ASN A 87 -17.52 14.07 -1.69
N ASN A 88 -16.81 14.50 -2.73
CA ASN A 88 -16.97 15.83 -3.31
C ASN A 88 -18.31 16.00 -4.03
N MET A 89 -18.93 14.91 -4.45
CA MET A 89 -20.24 14.93 -5.12
C MET A 89 -21.41 14.98 -4.15
N ILE A 90 -21.17 14.72 -2.86
CA ILE A 90 -22.20 14.73 -1.83
C ILE A 90 -22.40 16.17 -1.33
N PRO A 91 -23.66 16.70 -1.34
CA PRO A 91 -23.91 18.04 -0.78
C PRO A 91 -23.54 18.13 0.70
N ASN A 92 -23.14 19.33 1.14
CA ASN A 92 -22.65 19.55 2.51
C ASN A 92 -23.71 19.26 3.59
N ASN A 93 -24.98 19.29 3.23
CA ASN A 93 -26.07 19.02 4.17
C ASN A 93 -26.49 17.55 4.22
N MET A 94 -25.74 16.67 3.51
CA MET A 94 -26.01 15.24 3.53
C MET A 94 -24.93 14.51 4.33
N PRO A 95 -25.27 13.39 4.99
CA PRO A 95 -24.28 12.60 5.70
C PRO A 95 -23.27 11.99 4.73
N SER A 96 -22.08 11.72 5.23
CA SER A 96 -21.06 11.00 4.46
C SER A 96 -21.50 9.55 4.23
N ILE A 97 -20.82 8.85 3.29
CA ILE A 97 -21.11 7.44 3.04
C ILE A 97 -20.89 6.61 4.32
N GLY A 98 -19.84 6.93 5.09
CA GLY A 98 -19.60 6.27 6.37
C GLY A 98 -20.74 6.46 7.35
N ASP A 99 -21.28 7.66 7.44
CA ASP A 99 -22.42 7.97 8.32
C ASP A 99 -23.67 7.20 7.89
N ILE A 100 -23.89 7.06 6.58
CA ILE A 100 -25.02 6.29 6.06
C ILE A 100 -24.91 4.83 6.50
N PHE A 101 -23.72 4.22 6.33
CA PHE A 101 -23.50 2.83 6.75
C PHE A 101 -23.62 2.65 8.26
N ASN A 102 -23.13 3.61 9.04
CA ASN A 102 -23.25 3.56 10.50
C ASN A 102 -24.69 3.72 10.97
N GLY A 103 -25.53 4.40 10.21
CA GLY A 103 -26.94 4.56 10.53
C GLY A 103 -27.79 3.35 10.21
N ILE A 104 -27.28 2.42 9.39
CA ILE A 104 -27.98 1.18 9.04
C ILE A 104 -27.56 0.10 10.05
N ARG A 105 -28.33 -0.10 11.06
CA ARG A 105 -28.07 -1.10 12.10
C ARG A 105 -29.20 -2.10 12.22
#